data_85ca19579aa57b0a0279085978c1b7f2
#
_entry.id   85ca19579aa57b0a0279085978c1b7f2
#
_cell.length_a   1.000
_cell.length_b   1.000
_cell.length_c   1.000
_cell.angle_alpha   90.00
_cell.angle_beta   90.00
_cell.angle_gamma   90.00
#
_symmetry.space_group_name_H-M   'P 1'
#
loop_
_entity.id
_entity.type
_entity.pdbx_description
1 polymer ?
#
loop_
_entity_poly.entity_id
_entity_poly.type
_entity_poly.pdbx_seq_one_letter_code
_entity_poly.pdbx_strand_id
1 'polypeptide(L)'
;VRGLLVVALSLCAAALLASGCGEAKQAAAASVAKPKPTCAYPAGWQKLANRIKAPVYCPGWLPDPLKGQIGGQWNNINSVSADRSYLESFVWQETGGGAAGGELHVNLRAYPGRTKIPTCRTGGSDSRNVPCYADPGRLISANGITTRLYTVNQDADAWHALLLWRRDGTLYTLSEHVAPPLTFDHVVRYLKQELGSLVLIKPAV
;
A
#
# COMPACT_ATOMS: atom_id res chain seq x y z
N VAL A 1 63.99 5.21 25.94
CA VAL A 1 64.99 5.92 25.10
C VAL A 1 64.33 7.17 24.55
N ARG A 2 64.96 8.26 24.91
CA ARG A 2 64.70 9.68 24.67
C ARG A 2 64.85 10.05 23.18
N GLY A 3 64.23 11.11 22.76
CA GLY A 3 64.53 11.87 21.60
C GLY A 3 63.37 12.75 21.18
N LEU A 4 63.28 13.86 21.66
CA LEU A 4 63.67 15.24 21.28
C LEU A 4 62.78 15.89 20.20
N LEU A 5 62.16 16.99 20.66
CA LEU A 5 61.53 18.14 20.01
C LEU A 5 62.28 18.61 18.73
N VAL A 6 61.55 19.07 17.74
CA VAL A 6 61.87 20.30 16.98
C VAL A 6 60.61 21.09 16.68
N VAL A 7 60.61 22.28 17.22
CA VAL A 7 59.67 23.39 16.96
C VAL A 7 60.18 24.10 15.71
N ALA A 8 59.31 24.35 14.75
CA ALA A 8 59.56 25.31 13.68
C ALA A 8 58.34 26.27 13.59
N LEU A 9 58.51 27.43 14.15
CA LEU A 9 57.70 28.61 13.87
C LEU A 9 57.97 29.06 12.43
N SER A 10 56.94 29.30 11.68
CA SER A 10 57.01 30.17 10.48
C SER A 10 55.78 31.07 10.47
N LEU A 11 56.04 32.33 10.77
CA LEU A 11 55.15 33.46 10.47
C LEU A 11 55.13 33.65 8.94
N CYS A 12 53.94 33.76 8.35
CA CYS A 12 53.75 34.46 7.08
C CYS A 12 52.40 35.16 7.04
N ALA A 13 52.48 36.41 7.09
CA ALA A 13 51.75 37.50 6.44
C ALA A 13 50.27 37.35 6.09
N ALA A 14 49.51 38.25 6.66
CA ALA A 14 48.17 38.64 6.29
C ALA A 14 48.08 39.19 4.84
N ALA A 15 47.19 38.62 4.04
CA ALA A 15 46.69 39.28 2.84
C ALA A 15 45.15 39.34 2.94
N LEU A 16 44.66 40.50 3.26
CA LEU A 16 43.24 40.87 3.17
C LEU A 16 42.86 40.96 1.68
N LEU A 17 42.14 40.00 1.18
CA LEU A 17 41.39 40.10 -0.07
C LEU A 17 39.90 40.08 0.29
N ALA A 18 39.30 41.27 0.25
CA ALA A 18 37.84 41.43 0.27
C ALA A 18 37.25 40.81 -1.00
N SER A 19 36.74 39.60 -0.89
CA SER A 19 35.95 38.97 -1.95
C SER A 19 34.48 39.10 -1.55
N GLY A 20 33.72 39.87 -2.35
CA GLY A 20 32.32 40.14 -2.16
C GLY A 20 31.49 38.84 -2.02
N CYS A 21 30.68 38.78 -0.98
CA CYS A 21 29.57 37.82 -0.85
C CYS A 21 28.52 38.12 -1.93
N GLY A 22 28.67 37.49 -3.09
CA GLY A 22 27.57 37.32 -4.00
C GLY A 22 26.62 36.29 -3.40
N GLU A 23 25.48 36.73 -2.85
CA GLU A 23 24.37 35.86 -2.51
C GLU A 23 23.91 35.12 -3.79
N ALA A 24 24.39 33.92 -3.98
CA ALA A 24 23.81 33.01 -4.95
C ALA A 24 22.38 32.68 -4.46
N LYS A 25 21.37 33.37 -5.00
CA LYS A 25 19.98 32.98 -4.90
C LYS A 25 19.88 31.56 -5.38
N GLN A 26 19.83 30.60 -4.45
CA GLN A 26 19.53 29.22 -4.73
C GLN A 26 18.14 29.21 -5.32
N ALA A 27 18.05 29.04 -6.65
CA ALA A 27 16.79 28.83 -7.33
C ALA A 27 16.16 27.58 -6.71
N ALA A 28 15.06 27.77 -5.98
CA ALA A 28 14.28 26.69 -5.43
C ALA A 28 13.91 25.76 -6.60
N ALA A 29 14.45 24.54 -6.60
CA ALA A 29 14.09 23.54 -7.59
C ALA A 29 12.57 23.36 -7.53
N ALA A 30 11.89 23.72 -8.61
CA ALA A 30 10.46 23.55 -8.73
C ALA A 30 10.15 22.08 -8.48
N SER A 31 9.43 21.80 -7.40
CA SER A 31 8.95 20.46 -7.08
C SER A 31 8.05 20.00 -8.23
N VAL A 32 8.56 19.11 -9.07
CA VAL A 32 7.74 18.46 -10.10
C VAL A 32 6.64 17.68 -9.39
N ALA A 33 5.41 18.17 -9.46
CA ALA A 33 4.27 17.54 -8.85
C ALA A 33 4.15 16.10 -9.41
N LYS A 34 4.13 15.11 -8.52
CA LYS A 34 3.91 13.72 -8.94
C LYS A 34 2.60 13.64 -9.72
N PRO A 35 2.58 12.95 -10.90
CA PRO A 35 1.36 12.78 -11.65
C PRO A 35 0.29 12.11 -10.76
N LYS A 36 -0.94 12.60 -10.85
CA LYS A 36 -2.07 12.02 -10.11
C LYS A 36 -2.28 10.57 -10.59
N PRO A 37 -2.55 9.63 -9.68
CA PRO A 37 -2.84 8.26 -10.08
C PRO A 37 -4.12 8.22 -10.95
N THR A 38 -4.13 7.31 -11.92
CA THR A 38 -5.26 7.09 -12.81
C THR A 38 -5.82 5.70 -12.59
N CYS A 39 -7.15 5.58 -12.58
CA CYS A 39 -7.83 4.30 -12.51
C CYS A 39 -7.66 3.55 -13.83
N ALA A 40 -7.19 2.31 -13.79
CA ALA A 40 -6.94 1.53 -14.99
C ALA A 40 -8.22 0.99 -15.66
N TYR A 41 -9.32 0.84 -14.90
CA TYR A 41 -10.61 0.36 -15.42
C TYR A 41 -11.80 1.11 -14.80
N PRO A 42 -11.97 2.42 -15.11
CA PRO A 42 -12.94 3.26 -14.42
C PRO A 42 -14.39 2.79 -14.58
N ALA A 43 -14.77 2.22 -15.73
CA ALA A 43 -16.14 1.79 -16.00
C ALA A 43 -16.57 0.64 -15.08
N GLY A 44 -15.72 -0.36 -14.86
CA GLY A 44 -16.00 -1.49 -13.95
C GLY A 44 -16.12 -1.03 -12.51
N TRP A 45 -15.20 -0.20 -12.06
CA TRP A 45 -15.22 0.35 -10.70
C TRP A 45 -16.40 1.29 -10.47
N GLN A 46 -16.81 2.07 -11.47
CA GLN A 46 -18.01 2.89 -11.40
C GLN A 46 -19.27 2.01 -11.25
N LYS A 47 -19.36 0.91 -12.02
CA LYS A 47 -20.44 -0.06 -11.92
C LYS A 47 -20.52 -0.68 -10.50
N LEU A 48 -19.37 -1.03 -9.91
CA LEU A 48 -19.29 -1.53 -8.54
C LEU A 48 -19.75 -0.46 -7.54
N ALA A 49 -19.23 0.77 -7.61
CA ALA A 49 -19.60 1.87 -6.72
C ALA A 49 -21.12 2.11 -6.74
N ASN A 50 -21.73 2.12 -7.93
CA ASN A 50 -23.18 2.30 -8.11
C ASN A 50 -23.97 1.14 -7.49
N ARG A 51 -23.50 -0.09 -7.67
CA ARG A 51 -24.15 -1.29 -7.12
C ARG A 51 -24.16 -1.29 -5.60
N ILE A 52 -23.03 -1.00 -4.96
CA ILE A 52 -22.93 -1.00 -3.49
C ILE A 52 -23.38 0.32 -2.86
N LYS A 53 -23.69 1.34 -3.66
CA LYS A 53 -24.07 2.70 -3.22
C LYS A 53 -23.08 3.28 -2.20
N ALA A 54 -21.78 3.07 -2.45
CA ALA A 54 -20.68 3.56 -1.63
C ALA A 54 -19.43 3.78 -2.48
N PRO A 55 -18.52 4.67 -2.05
CA PRO A 55 -17.24 4.84 -2.73
C PRO A 55 -16.42 3.55 -2.73
N VAL A 56 -15.67 3.32 -3.81
CA VAL A 56 -14.70 2.23 -3.98
C VAL A 56 -13.35 2.79 -4.36
N TYR A 57 -12.29 2.04 -4.13
CA TYR A 57 -10.96 2.40 -4.60
C TYR A 57 -10.59 1.55 -5.82
N CYS A 58 -10.20 2.23 -6.89
CA CYS A 58 -9.70 1.64 -8.12
C CYS A 58 -8.16 1.67 -8.09
N PRO A 59 -7.47 0.54 -8.23
CA PRO A 59 -6.01 0.54 -8.33
C PRO A 59 -5.56 1.11 -9.68
N GLY A 60 -4.51 1.94 -9.66
CA GLY A 60 -3.81 2.41 -10.84
C GLY A 60 -2.52 1.63 -11.12
N TRP A 61 -2.12 0.78 -10.19
CA TRP A 61 -0.93 -0.06 -10.28
C TRP A 61 -1.12 -1.33 -9.46
N LEU A 62 -0.60 -2.44 -9.97
CA LEU A 62 -0.42 -3.72 -9.27
C LEU A 62 0.99 -4.24 -9.58
N PRO A 63 1.60 -5.07 -8.72
CA PRO A 63 2.88 -5.70 -9.00
C PRO A 63 2.81 -6.65 -10.19
N ASP A 64 3.94 -6.85 -10.91
CA ASP A 64 4.02 -7.89 -11.93
C ASP A 64 3.98 -9.28 -11.25
N PRO A 65 3.25 -10.26 -11.81
CA PRO A 65 2.55 -10.25 -13.09
C PRO A 65 1.09 -9.77 -13.03
N LEU A 66 0.57 -9.33 -11.89
CA LEU A 66 -0.83 -8.89 -11.73
C LEU A 66 -1.16 -7.63 -12.55
N LYS A 67 -0.15 -6.88 -12.97
CA LYS A 67 -0.33 -5.67 -13.77
C LYS A 67 -1.20 -5.90 -15.02
N GLY A 68 -1.13 -7.07 -15.63
CA GLY A 68 -1.97 -7.44 -16.75
C GLY A 68 -3.45 -7.61 -16.41
N GLN A 69 -3.79 -7.83 -15.14
CA GLN A 69 -5.18 -8.03 -14.69
C GLN A 69 -5.89 -6.72 -14.36
N ILE A 70 -5.16 -5.64 -14.12
CA ILE A 70 -5.71 -4.35 -13.70
C ILE A 70 -6.64 -3.73 -14.76
N GLY A 71 -6.48 -4.09 -16.02
CA GLY A 71 -7.20 -3.55 -17.17
C GLY A 71 -8.58 -4.17 -17.43
N GLY A 72 -9.11 -5.05 -16.57
CA GLY A 72 -10.52 -5.40 -16.64
C GLY A 72 -10.89 -6.78 -17.16
N GLN A 73 -10.06 -7.79 -16.95
CA GLN A 73 -10.48 -9.19 -17.15
C GLN A 73 -11.26 -9.76 -15.95
N TRP A 74 -11.35 -9.03 -14.88
CA TRP A 74 -12.07 -9.40 -13.67
C TRP A 74 -13.51 -8.87 -13.69
N ASN A 75 -14.40 -9.61 -13.07
CA ASN A 75 -15.79 -9.24 -12.89
C ASN A 75 -16.17 -9.35 -11.42
N ASN A 76 -15.96 -8.28 -10.69
CA ASN A 76 -16.24 -8.20 -9.26
C ASN A 76 -17.72 -8.07 -8.89
N ILE A 77 -18.59 -7.99 -9.88
CA ILE A 77 -20.03 -7.84 -9.65
C ILE A 77 -20.60 -9.00 -8.83
N ASN A 78 -20.06 -10.19 -9.00
CA ASN A 78 -20.49 -11.38 -8.28
C ASN A 78 -19.86 -11.51 -6.87
N SER A 79 -18.86 -10.70 -6.57
CA SER A 79 -18.18 -10.67 -5.28
C SER A 79 -18.88 -9.76 -4.24
N VAL A 80 -20.04 -9.18 -4.59
CA VAL A 80 -20.79 -8.29 -3.72
C VAL A 80 -21.76 -9.09 -2.84
N SER A 81 -21.56 -9.00 -1.54
CA SER A 81 -22.42 -9.63 -0.53
C SER A 81 -23.74 -8.87 -0.29
N ALA A 82 -24.69 -9.52 0.39
CA ALA A 82 -25.99 -8.91 0.71
C ALA A 82 -25.88 -7.64 1.56
N ASP A 83 -24.85 -7.52 2.40
CA ASP A 83 -24.54 -6.32 3.19
C ASP A 83 -23.77 -5.24 2.40
N ARG A 84 -23.66 -5.40 1.09
CA ARG A 84 -22.97 -4.53 0.15
C ARG A 84 -21.44 -4.53 0.29
N SER A 85 -20.87 -5.36 1.16
CA SER A 85 -19.43 -5.56 1.16
C SER A 85 -18.99 -6.26 -0.12
N TYR A 86 -17.75 -6.00 -0.55
CA TYR A 86 -17.18 -6.66 -1.71
C TYR A 86 -15.75 -7.12 -1.42
N LEU A 87 -15.33 -8.12 -2.17
CA LEU A 87 -13.95 -8.55 -2.32
C LEU A 87 -13.62 -8.55 -3.81
N GLU A 88 -12.52 -7.88 -4.15
CA GLU A 88 -11.88 -7.99 -5.47
C GLU A 88 -10.52 -8.62 -5.27
N SER A 89 -10.31 -9.78 -5.93
CA SER A 89 -9.06 -10.53 -5.87
C SER A 89 -8.37 -10.49 -7.23
N PHE A 90 -7.09 -10.14 -7.21
CA PHE A 90 -6.17 -10.26 -8.35
C PHE A 90 -5.22 -11.39 -8.03
N VAL A 91 -5.25 -12.45 -8.82
CA VAL A 91 -4.52 -13.69 -8.53
C VAL A 91 -3.66 -14.08 -9.71
N TRP A 92 -2.39 -14.39 -9.44
CA TRP A 92 -1.48 -15.05 -10.35
C TRP A 92 -0.96 -16.32 -9.69
N GLN A 93 -1.07 -17.42 -10.39
CA GLN A 93 -0.52 -18.71 -9.96
C GLN A 93 0.54 -19.15 -10.97
N GLU A 94 1.75 -19.39 -10.52
CA GLU A 94 2.75 -20.06 -11.34
C GLU A 94 2.38 -21.55 -11.47
N THR A 95 2.21 -22.00 -12.70
CA THR A 95 1.94 -23.43 -12.99
C THR A 95 3.18 -24.26 -12.64
N GLY A 96 3.02 -25.21 -11.72
CA GLY A 96 4.06 -26.17 -11.37
C GLY A 96 4.56 -26.14 -9.92
N GLY A 97 4.15 -25.17 -9.12
CA GLY A 97 4.40 -25.16 -7.67
C GLY A 97 3.19 -25.73 -6.92
N GLY A 98 3.41 -26.59 -5.93
CA GLY A 98 2.34 -26.96 -4.99
C GLY A 98 1.76 -25.69 -4.33
N ALA A 99 0.69 -25.85 -3.55
CA ALA A 99 -0.14 -24.79 -2.95
C ALA A 99 0.58 -23.66 -2.17
N ALA A 100 1.90 -23.70 -2.08
CA ALA A 100 2.75 -22.69 -1.43
C ALA A 100 3.77 -22.03 -2.39
N GLY A 101 3.82 -22.38 -3.66
CA GLY A 101 4.86 -21.93 -4.58
C GLY A 101 4.35 -20.92 -5.59
N GLY A 102 4.75 -19.67 -5.48
CA GLY A 102 4.63 -18.69 -6.55
C GLY A 102 3.29 -18.01 -6.72
N GLU A 103 2.32 -18.19 -5.81
CA GLU A 103 1.06 -17.47 -5.88
C GLU A 103 1.26 -16.00 -5.46
N LEU A 104 1.00 -15.07 -6.37
CA LEU A 104 0.85 -13.65 -6.07
C LEU A 104 -0.63 -13.31 -6.02
N HIS A 105 -1.07 -12.77 -4.89
CA HIS A 105 -2.48 -12.57 -4.61
C HIS A 105 -2.68 -11.23 -3.89
N VAL A 106 -3.43 -10.33 -4.50
CA VAL A 106 -3.82 -9.04 -3.93
C VAL A 106 -5.33 -8.98 -3.77
N ASN A 107 -5.78 -8.63 -2.58
CA ASN A 107 -7.19 -8.44 -2.26
C ASN A 107 -7.50 -6.98 -1.95
N LEU A 108 -8.56 -6.46 -2.55
CA LEU A 108 -9.12 -5.16 -2.23
C LEU A 108 -10.57 -5.35 -1.77
N ARG A 109 -10.89 -4.84 -0.56
CA ARG A 109 -12.22 -4.97 0.04
C ARG A 109 -12.78 -3.65 0.52
N ALA A 110 -14.10 -3.58 0.58
CA ALA A 110 -14.80 -2.56 1.35
C ALA A 110 -16.01 -3.14 2.10
N TYR A 111 -16.30 -2.52 3.23
CA TYR A 111 -17.42 -2.83 4.10
C TYR A 111 -18.24 -1.56 4.35
N PRO A 112 -19.16 -1.18 3.43
CA PRO A 112 -19.97 0.03 3.54
C PRO A 112 -20.82 0.03 4.83
N GLY A 113 -20.81 1.15 5.55
CA GLY A 113 -21.54 1.29 6.81
C GLY A 113 -20.89 0.60 8.02
N ARG A 114 -19.70 -0.01 7.85
CA ARG A 114 -18.93 -0.61 8.94
C ARG A 114 -17.69 0.22 9.26
N THR A 115 -17.44 0.42 10.53
CA THR A 115 -16.25 1.10 11.05
C THR A 115 -15.40 0.20 11.95
N LYS A 116 -15.96 -0.94 12.36
CA LYS A 116 -15.26 -1.94 13.19
C LYS A 116 -14.73 -3.07 12.31
N ILE A 117 -13.60 -3.66 12.74
CA ILE A 117 -13.05 -4.87 12.12
C ILE A 117 -14.12 -5.96 12.20
N PRO A 118 -14.42 -6.66 11.10
CA PRO A 118 -15.38 -7.76 11.09
C PRO A 118 -14.90 -8.92 11.98
N THR A 119 -15.83 -9.80 12.31
CA THR A 119 -15.55 -11.03 13.05
C THR A 119 -15.51 -12.21 12.09
N CYS A 120 -14.45 -12.99 12.17
CA CYS A 120 -14.27 -14.25 11.45
C CYS A 120 -14.38 -15.44 12.41
N ARG A 121 -14.74 -16.62 11.87
CA ARG A 121 -14.67 -17.87 12.61
C ARG A 121 -13.34 -18.57 12.32
N THR A 122 -12.66 -18.98 13.36
CA THR A 122 -11.50 -19.87 13.20
C THR A 122 -11.96 -21.23 12.68
N GLY A 123 -11.13 -21.89 11.90
CA GLY A 123 -11.39 -23.27 11.46
C GLY A 123 -11.15 -24.30 12.57
N GLY A 124 -11.63 -25.54 12.34
CA GLY A 124 -11.40 -26.70 13.22
C GLY A 124 -12.48 -26.92 14.28
N SER A 125 -12.24 -27.93 15.15
CA SER A 125 -13.16 -28.37 16.20
C SER A 125 -13.46 -27.29 17.24
N ASP A 126 -12.47 -26.42 17.52
CA ASP A 126 -12.54 -25.34 18.49
C ASP A 126 -12.88 -23.99 17.85
N SER A 127 -13.78 -24.02 16.86
CA SER A 127 -14.20 -22.85 16.12
C SER A 127 -14.74 -21.74 17.04
N ARG A 128 -14.10 -20.59 17.03
CA ARG A 128 -14.47 -19.40 17.81
C ARG A 128 -14.51 -18.15 16.96
N ASN A 129 -15.25 -17.16 17.42
CA ASN A 129 -15.27 -15.85 16.79
C ASN A 129 -14.04 -15.04 17.23
N VAL A 130 -13.30 -14.53 16.27
CA VAL A 130 -12.11 -13.67 16.45
C VAL A 130 -12.19 -12.46 15.53
N PRO A 131 -11.51 -11.35 15.82
CA PRO A 131 -11.36 -10.28 14.83
C PRO A 131 -10.71 -10.83 13.56
N CYS A 132 -11.25 -10.50 12.39
CA CYS A 132 -10.67 -10.97 11.11
C CYS A 132 -9.23 -10.47 10.92
N TYR A 133 -8.90 -9.31 11.49
CA TYR A 133 -7.57 -8.71 11.43
C TYR A 133 -7.09 -8.38 12.84
N ALA A 134 -5.90 -8.85 13.20
CA ALA A 134 -5.28 -8.66 14.50
C ALA A 134 -3.80 -8.30 14.36
N ASP A 135 -3.13 -8.07 15.48
CA ASP A 135 -1.72 -7.65 15.54
C ASP A 135 -1.47 -6.34 14.76
N PRO A 136 -2.02 -5.20 15.24
CA PRO A 136 -1.87 -3.92 14.55
C PRO A 136 -0.43 -3.40 14.67
N GLY A 137 0.26 -3.33 13.54
CA GLY A 137 1.61 -2.80 13.40
C GLY A 137 1.66 -1.28 13.13
N ARG A 138 2.67 -0.85 12.37
CA ARG A 138 2.95 0.55 12.05
C ARG A 138 1.90 1.19 11.15
N LEU A 139 1.87 2.52 11.14
CA LEU A 139 1.12 3.30 10.18
C LEU A 139 1.87 3.39 8.84
N ILE A 140 1.13 3.31 7.75
CA ILE A 140 1.62 3.48 6.38
C ILE A 140 0.75 4.52 5.70
N SER A 141 1.37 5.51 5.07
CA SER A 141 0.66 6.59 4.39
C SER A 141 1.13 6.74 2.95
N ALA A 142 0.19 6.89 2.03
CA ALA A 142 0.42 7.23 0.63
C ALA A 142 -0.85 7.87 0.04
N ASN A 143 -0.70 8.77 -0.92
CA ASN A 143 -1.81 9.41 -1.65
C ASN A 143 -2.92 10.00 -0.75
N GLY A 144 -2.52 10.61 0.39
CA GLY A 144 -3.48 11.18 1.35
C GLY A 144 -4.29 10.15 2.15
N ILE A 145 -3.99 8.86 2.02
CA ILE A 145 -4.58 7.77 2.79
C ILE A 145 -3.58 7.36 3.88
N THR A 146 -4.02 7.34 5.14
CA THR A 146 -3.24 6.78 6.25
C THR A 146 -3.90 5.48 6.71
N THR A 147 -3.12 4.42 6.72
CA THR A 147 -3.55 3.05 7.01
C THR A 147 -2.77 2.49 8.20
N ARG A 148 -3.32 1.42 8.80
CA ARG A 148 -2.60 0.58 9.75
C ARG A 148 -2.32 -0.77 9.13
N LEU A 149 -1.08 -1.24 9.29
CA LEU A 149 -0.66 -2.58 8.88
C LEU A 149 -1.16 -3.61 9.89
N TYR A 150 -1.65 -4.75 9.41
CA TYR A 150 -2.01 -5.93 10.20
C TYR A 150 -1.27 -7.14 9.65
N THR A 151 -0.80 -8.03 10.53
CA THR A 151 0.00 -9.20 10.19
C THR A 151 -0.67 -10.52 10.55
N VAL A 152 -1.71 -10.48 11.39
CA VAL A 152 -2.54 -11.64 11.70
C VAL A 152 -3.90 -11.47 11.04
N ASN A 153 -4.17 -12.27 10.03
CA ASN A 153 -5.37 -12.19 9.20
C ASN A 153 -6.04 -13.55 9.13
N GLN A 154 -7.35 -13.54 8.99
CA GLN A 154 -8.19 -14.73 8.92
C GLN A 154 -8.94 -14.77 7.59
N ASP A 155 -9.55 -15.91 7.28
CA ASP A 155 -10.35 -16.12 6.07
C ASP A 155 -9.52 -15.94 4.78
N ALA A 156 -10.06 -15.29 3.77
CA ALA A 156 -9.41 -15.09 2.47
C ALA A 156 -8.15 -14.20 2.52
N ASP A 157 -7.86 -13.58 3.66
CA ASP A 157 -6.63 -12.82 3.89
C ASP A 157 -5.61 -13.58 4.75
N ALA A 158 -5.79 -14.88 4.99
CA ALA A 158 -4.79 -15.72 5.64
C ALA A 158 -3.46 -15.63 4.87
N TRP A 159 -2.35 -15.53 5.59
CA TRP A 159 -1.00 -15.33 5.04
C TRP A 159 -0.77 -14.00 4.29
N HIS A 160 -1.67 -13.03 4.39
CA HIS A 160 -1.50 -11.70 3.84
C HIS A 160 -0.95 -10.72 4.86
N ALA A 161 -0.10 -9.79 4.39
CA ALA A 161 0.05 -8.50 5.03
C ALA A 161 -1.11 -7.60 4.58
N LEU A 162 -1.74 -6.86 5.49
CA LEU A 162 -2.97 -6.14 5.21
C LEU A 162 -2.88 -4.69 5.70
N LEU A 163 -3.28 -3.76 4.84
CA LEU A 163 -3.52 -2.36 5.17
C LEU A 163 -5.01 -2.12 5.40
N LEU A 164 -5.34 -1.42 6.49
CA LEU A 164 -6.71 -1.10 6.85
C LEU A 164 -6.87 0.39 7.10
N TRP A 165 -7.93 0.98 6.54
CA TRP A 165 -8.30 2.38 6.79
C TRP A 165 -9.82 2.56 6.79
N ARG A 166 -10.23 3.75 7.18
CA ARG A 166 -11.64 4.15 7.20
C ARG A 166 -11.81 5.45 6.44
N ARG A 167 -12.89 5.53 5.67
CA ARG A 167 -13.29 6.75 4.99
C ARG A 167 -14.79 6.77 4.75
N ASP A 168 -15.42 7.89 5.02
CA ASP A 168 -16.85 8.14 4.73
C ASP A 168 -17.77 7.01 5.23
N GLY A 169 -17.56 6.53 6.47
CA GLY A 169 -18.34 5.46 7.09
C GLY A 169 -18.08 4.06 6.53
N THR A 170 -17.07 3.88 5.69
CA THR A 170 -16.68 2.60 5.09
C THR A 170 -15.33 2.15 5.62
N LEU A 171 -15.22 0.88 5.96
CA LEU A 171 -13.95 0.22 6.25
C LEU A 171 -13.39 -0.36 4.94
N TYR A 172 -12.12 -0.12 4.67
CA TYR A 172 -11.40 -0.63 3.51
C TYR A 172 -10.20 -1.45 3.94
N THR A 173 -9.89 -2.48 3.15
CA THR A 173 -8.66 -3.25 3.28
C THR A 173 -8.00 -3.44 1.93
N LEU A 174 -6.67 -3.45 1.93
CA LEU A 174 -5.81 -3.83 0.83
C LEU A 174 -4.81 -4.82 1.38
N SER A 175 -4.73 -6.01 0.82
CA SER A 175 -3.85 -7.06 1.32
C SER A 175 -3.12 -7.78 0.20
N GLU A 176 -1.94 -8.29 0.49
CA GLU A 176 -1.11 -9.05 -0.44
C GLU A 176 -0.53 -10.28 0.25
N HIS A 177 -0.54 -11.41 -0.45
CA HIS A 177 -0.05 -12.69 0.04
C HIS A 177 1.47 -12.66 0.24
N VAL A 178 1.93 -13.13 1.40
CA VAL A 178 3.34 -13.22 1.74
C VAL A 178 3.83 -14.65 1.45
N ALA A 179 4.29 -14.88 0.23
CA ALA A 179 4.79 -16.18 -0.21
C ALA A 179 6.09 -16.03 -1.03
N PRO A 180 6.99 -17.02 -1.01
CA PRO A 180 8.17 -17.00 -1.87
C PRO A 180 7.82 -16.80 -3.35
N PRO A 181 8.61 -16.05 -4.12
CA PRO A 181 9.90 -15.45 -3.72
C PRO A 181 9.80 -14.11 -2.96
N LEU A 182 8.58 -13.62 -2.70
CA LEU A 182 8.39 -12.34 -2.01
C LEU A 182 8.65 -12.47 -0.51
N THR A 183 9.41 -11.54 0.04
CA THR A 183 9.58 -11.38 1.47
C THR A 183 8.51 -10.43 2.02
N PHE A 184 8.27 -10.47 3.32
CA PHE A 184 7.37 -9.53 4.01
C PHE A 184 7.67 -8.06 3.67
N ASP A 185 8.95 -7.67 3.65
CA ASP A 185 9.35 -6.30 3.30
C ASP A 185 9.06 -5.94 1.84
N HIS A 186 9.14 -6.90 0.91
CA HIS A 186 8.72 -6.68 -0.47
C HIS A 186 7.22 -6.42 -0.54
N VAL A 187 6.42 -7.26 0.09
CA VAL A 187 4.96 -7.13 0.15
C VAL A 187 4.56 -5.79 0.76
N VAL A 188 5.16 -5.38 1.87
CA VAL A 188 4.87 -4.08 2.49
C VAL A 188 5.22 -2.89 1.57
N ARG A 189 6.31 -2.99 0.77
CA ARG A 189 6.63 -1.96 -0.23
C ARG A 189 5.61 -1.93 -1.36
N TYR A 190 5.16 -3.08 -1.84
CA TYR A 190 4.12 -3.18 -2.88
C TYR A 190 2.81 -2.60 -2.39
N LEU A 191 2.32 -3.01 -1.23
CA LEU A 191 1.12 -2.46 -0.60
C LEU A 191 1.18 -0.92 -0.47
N LYS A 192 2.35 -0.35 -0.12
CA LYS A 192 2.52 1.11 -0.08
C LYS A 192 2.44 1.75 -1.47
N GLN A 193 2.98 1.11 -2.50
CA GLN A 193 2.91 1.59 -3.88
C GLN A 193 1.48 1.48 -4.42
N GLU A 194 0.80 0.37 -4.17
CA GLU A 194 -0.61 0.16 -4.51
C GLU A 194 -1.49 1.22 -3.85
N LEU A 195 -1.34 1.42 -2.53
CA LEU A 195 -2.04 2.47 -1.78
C LEU A 195 -1.83 3.84 -2.42
N GLY A 196 -0.59 4.12 -2.88
CA GLY A 196 -0.22 5.34 -3.59
C GLY A 196 -0.88 5.50 -4.95
N SER A 197 -1.35 4.41 -5.55
CA SER A 197 -1.99 4.37 -6.87
C SER A 197 -3.52 4.39 -6.83
N LEU A 198 -4.13 4.24 -5.63
CA LEU A 198 -5.57 4.12 -5.49
C LEU A 198 -6.29 5.42 -5.89
N VAL A 199 -7.34 5.28 -6.68
CA VAL A 199 -8.24 6.36 -7.09
C VAL A 199 -9.62 6.10 -6.49
N LEU A 200 -10.17 7.09 -5.78
CA LEU A 200 -11.51 6.99 -5.22
C LEU A 200 -12.56 7.23 -6.31
N ILE A 201 -13.42 6.25 -6.52
CA ILE A 201 -14.59 6.31 -7.41
C ILE A 201 -15.84 6.40 -6.53
N LYS A 202 -16.60 7.47 -6.69
CA LYS A 202 -17.89 7.65 -5.99
C LYS A 202 -19.04 7.08 -6.84
N PRO A 203 -20.12 6.60 -6.20
CA PRO A 203 -21.31 6.23 -6.97
C PRO A 203 -21.82 7.45 -7.74
N ALA A 204 -22.29 7.23 -8.95
CA ALA A 204 -23.07 8.24 -9.68
C ALA A 204 -24.41 8.46 -8.98
N VAL A 205 -24.80 9.71 -8.82
CA VAL A 205 -26.08 10.11 -8.22
C VAL A 205 -27.23 9.84 -9.20
#